data_9fbb6abf763af7cf6dfe8e6a496603f8
#
_entry.id   9fbb6abf763af7cf6dfe8e6a496603f8
#
_cell.length_a   1.000
_cell.length_b   1.000
_cell.length_c   1.000
_cell.angle_alpha   90.00
_cell.angle_beta   90.00
_cell.angle_gamma   90.00
#
_symmetry.space_group_name_H-M   'P 1'
#
loop_
_entity.id
_entity.type
_entity.pdbx_description
1 polymer ?
#
loop_
_entity_poly.entity_id
_entity_poly.type
_entity_poly.pdbx_seq_one_letter_code
_entity_poly.pdbx_strand_id
1 'polypeptide(L)'
;MSGAFGQLVMYLAQQIEAGATLVAILLTIILPFLPESLVEQPEKIMIVVGFAGQGLFAMRFIIQWLSSEKQARSVIPIAFWYFSIGGGSVLFLYAIWRQDLVFMSGQGLGLFIYLRNLYFVRRSRAFTVSEGD
;
A
#
# COMPACT_ATOMS: atom_id res chain seq x y z
N MET A 1 -22.91 4.52 -9.48
CA MET A 1 -22.19 3.53 -10.34
C MET A 1 -23.15 2.37 -10.65
N SER A 2 -23.90 2.47 -11.73
CA SER A 2 -24.95 1.48 -12.09
C SER A 2 -24.53 0.48 -13.17
N GLY A 3 -23.28 0.46 -13.57
CA GLY A 3 -22.75 -0.47 -14.57
C GLY A 3 -22.03 -1.68 -13.97
N ALA A 4 -21.65 -2.65 -14.84
CA ALA A 4 -20.91 -3.85 -14.45
C ALA A 4 -19.64 -3.54 -13.64
N PHE A 5 -18.93 -2.45 -13.95
CA PHE A 5 -17.78 -1.97 -13.20
C PHE A 5 -18.16 -1.56 -11.75
N GLY A 6 -19.28 -0.86 -11.58
CA GLY A 6 -19.77 -0.49 -10.25
C GLY A 6 -20.12 -1.71 -9.40
N GLN A 7 -20.77 -2.70 -10.00
CA GLN A 7 -21.08 -3.96 -9.30
C GLN A 7 -19.81 -4.74 -8.91
N LEU A 8 -18.80 -4.78 -9.78
CA LEU A 8 -17.51 -5.40 -9.46
C LEU A 8 -16.83 -4.70 -8.29
N VAL A 9 -16.78 -3.35 -8.30
CA VAL A 9 -16.16 -2.60 -7.21
C VAL A 9 -16.90 -2.82 -5.89
N MET A 10 -18.23 -2.85 -5.90
CA MET A 10 -19.04 -3.15 -4.70
C MET A 10 -18.77 -4.57 -4.19
N TYR A 11 -18.69 -5.55 -5.08
CA TYR A 11 -18.37 -6.93 -4.71
C TYR A 11 -16.97 -7.03 -4.07
N LEU A 12 -15.96 -6.40 -4.69
CA LEU A 12 -14.61 -6.38 -4.14
C LEU A 12 -14.54 -5.67 -2.79
N ALA A 13 -15.24 -4.54 -2.62
CA ALA A 13 -15.33 -3.84 -1.35
C ALA A 13 -15.90 -4.73 -0.24
N GLN A 14 -16.95 -5.50 -0.53
CA GLN A 14 -17.55 -6.45 0.40
C GLN A 14 -16.58 -7.58 0.78
N GLN A 15 -15.80 -8.11 -0.18
CA GLN A 15 -14.77 -9.12 0.11
C GLN A 15 -13.65 -8.58 1.00
N ILE A 16 -13.24 -7.34 0.78
CA ILE A 16 -12.22 -6.67 1.61
C ILE A 16 -12.74 -6.47 3.02
N GLU A 17 -13.99 -6.06 3.20
CA GLU A 17 -14.62 -5.90 4.51
C GLU A 17 -14.72 -7.22 5.27
N ALA A 18 -15.12 -8.30 4.58
CA ALA A 18 -15.13 -9.64 5.17
C ALA A 18 -13.73 -10.09 5.59
N GLY A 19 -12.71 -9.83 4.77
CA GLY A 19 -11.30 -10.09 5.11
C GLY A 19 -10.83 -9.28 6.31
N ALA A 20 -11.19 -8.00 6.41
CA ALA A 20 -10.88 -7.15 7.55
C ALA A 20 -11.51 -7.68 8.86
N THR A 21 -12.74 -8.17 8.79
CA THR A 21 -13.42 -8.80 9.94
C THR A 21 -12.69 -10.08 10.40
N LEU A 22 -12.24 -10.92 9.47
CA LEU A 22 -11.45 -12.10 9.80
C LEU A 22 -10.12 -11.74 10.47
N VAL A 23 -9.42 -10.72 9.94
CA VAL A 23 -8.17 -10.22 10.54
C VAL A 23 -8.44 -9.69 11.95
N ALA A 24 -9.55 -8.97 12.17
CA ALA A 24 -9.93 -8.48 13.48
C ALA A 24 -10.15 -9.61 14.49
N ILE A 25 -10.89 -10.65 14.09
CA ILE A 25 -11.12 -11.83 14.93
C ILE A 25 -9.79 -12.51 15.28
N LEU A 26 -8.89 -12.69 14.31
CA LEU A 26 -7.57 -13.26 14.54
C LEU A 26 -6.74 -12.40 15.50
N LEU A 27 -6.78 -11.07 15.32
CA LEU A 27 -6.06 -10.13 16.20
C LEU A 27 -6.58 -10.18 17.63
N THR A 28 -7.88 -10.29 17.85
CA THR A 28 -8.45 -10.41 19.22
C THR A 28 -8.09 -11.73 19.88
N ILE A 29 -7.92 -12.81 19.10
CA ILE A 29 -7.47 -14.10 19.63
C ILE A 29 -5.97 -14.03 20.03
N ILE A 30 -5.14 -13.39 19.20
CA ILE A 30 -3.70 -13.30 19.42
C ILE A 30 -3.35 -12.22 20.45
N LEU A 31 -4.11 -11.13 20.48
CA LEU A 31 -3.87 -9.96 21.32
C LEU A 31 -5.13 -9.65 22.16
N PRO A 32 -5.35 -10.38 23.26
CA PRO A 32 -6.58 -10.28 24.06
C PRO A 32 -6.78 -8.92 24.75
N PHE A 33 -5.81 -8.01 24.66
CA PHE A 33 -5.93 -6.63 25.14
C PHE A 33 -6.57 -5.67 24.13
N LEU A 34 -6.85 -6.13 22.89
CA LEU A 34 -7.54 -5.31 21.91
C LEU A 34 -9.04 -5.18 22.26
N PRO A 35 -9.63 -4.00 22.14
CA PRO A 35 -11.03 -3.79 22.43
C PRO A 35 -11.92 -4.54 21.44
N GLU A 36 -12.94 -5.24 21.96
CA GLU A 36 -13.94 -5.99 21.16
C GLU A 36 -14.64 -5.10 20.11
N SER A 37 -14.71 -3.79 20.37
CA SER A 37 -15.28 -2.81 19.44
C SER A 37 -14.61 -2.78 18.06
N LEU A 38 -13.40 -3.32 17.90
CA LEU A 38 -12.74 -3.46 16.61
C LEU A 38 -13.36 -4.59 15.76
N VAL A 39 -13.85 -5.65 16.40
CA VAL A 39 -14.50 -6.77 15.71
C VAL A 39 -15.91 -6.39 15.26
N GLU A 40 -16.62 -5.63 16.09
CA GLU A 40 -17.99 -5.19 15.82
C GLU A 40 -18.10 -4.08 14.78
N GLN A 41 -17.00 -3.38 14.51
CA GLN A 41 -16.97 -2.22 13.60
C GLN A 41 -15.84 -2.34 12.57
N PRO A 42 -16.04 -3.10 11.47
CA PRO A 42 -15.03 -3.29 10.42
C PRO A 42 -14.56 -1.98 9.80
N GLU A 43 -15.38 -0.92 9.83
CA GLU A 43 -14.99 0.42 9.38
C GLU A 43 -13.77 0.98 10.14
N LYS A 44 -13.70 0.75 11.45
CA LYS A 44 -12.56 1.23 12.25
C LYS A 44 -11.26 0.55 11.85
N ILE A 45 -11.33 -0.75 11.54
CA ILE A 45 -10.16 -1.49 11.06
C ILE A 45 -9.72 -0.97 9.71
N MET A 46 -10.65 -0.72 8.80
CA MET A 46 -10.33 -0.18 7.48
C MET A 46 -9.73 1.23 7.57
N ILE A 47 -10.16 2.07 8.52
CA ILE A 47 -9.54 3.36 8.79
C ILE A 47 -8.09 3.17 9.28
N VAL A 48 -7.85 2.25 10.20
CA VAL A 48 -6.48 1.94 10.68
C VAL A 48 -5.61 1.41 9.54
N VAL A 49 -6.14 0.53 8.70
CA VAL A 49 -5.46 0.02 7.49
C VAL A 49 -5.11 1.16 6.54
N GLY A 50 -6.04 2.09 6.32
CA GLY A 50 -5.80 3.28 5.51
C GLY A 50 -4.67 4.15 6.06
N PHE A 51 -4.66 4.43 7.37
CA PHE A 51 -3.57 5.18 8.00
C PHE A 51 -2.24 4.43 7.98
N ALA A 52 -2.24 3.11 8.18
CA ALA A 52 -1.04 2.28 8.06
C ALA A 52 -0.47 2.33 6.63
N GLY A 53 -1.33 2.19 5.62
CA GLY A 53 -0.96 2.35 4.22
C GLY A 53 -0.39 3.74 3.91
N GLN A 54 -1.00 4.79 4.46
CA GLN A 54 -0.52 6.16 4.31
C GLN A 54 0.84 6.35 4.99
N GLY A 55 1.06 5.77 6.16
CA GLY A 55 2.34 5.79 6.86
C GLY A 55 3.44 5.10 6.05
N LEU A 56 3.18 3.90 5.53
CA LEU A 56 4.10 3.19 4.63
C LEU A 56 4.41 4.02 3.37
N PHE A 57 3.38 4.61 2.78
CA PHE A 57 3.52 5.43 1.59
C PHE A 57 4.30 6.73 1.85
N ALA A 58 4.13 7.35 3.00
CA ALA A 58 4.88 8.53 3.43
C ALA A 58 6.34 8.19 3.77
N MET A 59 6.60 7.00 4.32
CA MET A 59 7.94 6.53 4.69
C MET A 59 8.93 6.58 3.53
N ARG A 60 8.47 6.40 2.29
CA ARG A 60 9.31 6.51 1.08
C ARG A 60 10.01 7.87 0.98
N PHE A 61 9.33 8.95 1.34
CA PHE A 61 9.89 10.29 1.30
C PHE A 61 10.91 10.51 2.43
N ILE A 62 10.65 9.96 3.60
CA ILE A 62 11.58 10.02 4.74
C ILE A 62 12.88 9.30 4.37
N ILE A 63 12.79 8.09 3.79
CA ILE A 63 13.95 7.31 3.37
C ILE A 63 14.70 8.03 2.26
N GLN A 64 14.01 8.62 1.29
CA GLN A 64 14.62 9.41 0.22
C GLN A 64 15.35 10.63 0.79
N TRP A 65 14.70 11.36 1.69
CA TRP A 65 15.30 12.54 2.33
C TRP A 65 16.56 12.18 3.11
N LEU A 66 16.50 11.18 3.98
CA LEU A 66 17.66 10.73 4.76
C LEU A 66 18.81 10.23 3.86
N SER A 67 18.49 9.53 2.77
CA SER A 67 19.50 9.04 1.81
C SER A 67 20.15 10.18 1.04
N SER A 68 19.38 11.21 0.70
CA SER A 68 19.88 12.40 0.00
C SER A 68 20.74 13.25 0.92
N GLU A 69 20.33 13.41 2.18
CA GLU A 69 21.09 14.16 3.19
C GLU A 69 22.47 13.53 3.43
N LYS A 70 22.52 12.21 3.61
CA LYS A 70 23.79 11.48 3.80
C LYS A 70 24.76 11.60 2.63
N GLN A 71 24.27 11.76 1.41
CA GLN A 71 25.08 11.81 0.19
C GLN A 71 25.28 13.22 -0.34
N ALA A 72 24.71 14.24 0.33
CA ALA A 72 24.69 15.65 -0.08
C ALA A 72 24.25 15.86 -1.56
N ARG A 73 23.37 14.96 -2.07
CA ARG A 73 22.82 15.02 -3.42
C ARG A 73 21.46 14.32 -3.45
N SER A 74 20.61 14.67 -4.40
CA SER A 74 19.31 14.02 -4.57
C SER A 74 19.49 12.57 -5.04
N VAL A 75 19.04 11.60 -4.23
CA VAL A 75 19.15 10.15 -4.49
C VAL A 75 17.82 9.49 -4.21
N ILE A 76 17.44 8.56 -5.06
CA ILE A 76 16.26 7.71 -4.84
C ILE A 76 16.75 6.29 -4.52
N PRO A 77 16.77 5.88 -3.23
CA PRO A 77 17.18 4.53 -2.85
C PRO A 77 16.15 3.50 -3.32
N ILE A 78 16.58 2.24 -3.52
CA ILE A 78 15.67 1.18 -3.98
C ILE A 78 14.50 0.95 -3.01
N ALA A 79 14.71 1.17 -1.72
CA ALA A 79 13.68 1.07 -0.69
C ALA A 79 12.48 1.99 -0.96
N PHE A 80 12.70 3.15 -1.57
CA PHE A 80 11.63 4.06 -2.00
C PHE A 80 10.57 3.35 -2.83
N TRP A 81 10.98 2.50 -3.77
CA TRP A 81 10.07 1.78 -4.65
C TRP A 81 9.30 0.69 -3.91
N TYR A 82 9.94 -0.03 -2.98
CA TYR A 82 9.27 -1.04 -2.15
C TYR A 82 8.22 -0.43 -1.24
N PHE A 83 8.52 0.67 -0.57
CA PHE A 83 7.54 1.39 0.25
C PHE A 83 6.42 2.01 -0.58
N SER A 84 6.73 2.47 -1.81
CA SER A 84 5.72 2.99 -2.73
C SER A 84 4.75 1.90 -3.18
N ILE A 85 5.24 0.70 -3.50
CA ILE A 85 4.41 -0.43 -3.89
C ILE A 85 3.60 -0.95 -2.70
N GLY A 86 4.24 -1.16 -1.55
CA GLY A 86 3.56 -1.66 -0.35
C GLY A 86 2.46 -0.72 0.13
N GLY A 87 2.81 0.55 0.38
CA GLY A 87 1.85 1.56 0.82
C GLY A 87 0.78 1.85 -0.24
N GLY A 88 1.17 1.96 -1.51
CA GLY A 88 0.25 2.17 -2.62
C GLY A 88 -0.76 1.02 -2.79
N SER A 89 -0.32 -0.23 -2.60
CA SER A 89 -1.22 -1.40 -2.65
C SER A 89 -2.25 -1.37 -1.52
N VAL A 90 -1.83 -1.08 -0.29
CA VAL A 90 -2.75 -0.94 0.86
C VAL A 90 -3.75 0.19 0.62
N LEU A 91 -3.28 1.35 0.14
CA LEU A 91 -4.15 2.49 -0.17
C LEU A 91 -5.09 2.20 -1.34
N PHE A 92 -4.66 1.41 -2.33
CA PHE A 92 -5.52 1.00 -3.44
C PHE A 92 -6.66 0.10 -2.96
N LEU A 93 -6.37 -0.88 -2.09
CA LEU A 93 -7.39 -1.72 -1.46
C LEU A 93 -8.37 -0.89 -0.60
N TYR A 94 -7.83 0.06 0.17
CA TYR A 94 -8.64 1.01 0.93
C TYR A 94 -9.56 1.85 0.02
N ALA A 95 -9.04 2.32 -1.13
CA ALA A 95 -9.81 3.09 -2.10
C ALA A 95 -10.94 2.25 -2.74
N ILE A 96 -10.71 0.96 -3.02
CA ILE A 96 -11.74 0.03 -3.49
C ILE A 96 -12.85 -0.11 -2.43
N TRP A 97 -12.48 -0.33 -1.18
CA TRP A 97 -13.44 -0.45 -0.09
C TRP A 97 -14.27 0.84 0.07
N ARG A 98 -13.62 2.00 -0.02
CA ARG A 98 -14.29 3.32 0.00
C ARG A 98 -15.10 3.62 -1.25
N GLN A 99 -14.94 2.83 -2.32
CA GLN A 99 -15.54 3.07 -3.64
C GLN A 99 -15.19 4.45 -4.22
N ASP A 100 -14.01 4.96 -3.88
CA ASP A 100 -13.50 6.24 -4.35
C ASP A 100 -12.73 6.07 -5.66
N LEU A 101 -13.40 6.35 -6.78
CA LEU A 101 -12.85 6.21 -8.13
C LEU A 101 -11.64 7.11 -8.38
N VAL A 102 -11.62 8.31 -7.81
CA VAL A 102 -10.51 9.26 -7.99
C VAL A 102 -9.27 8.70 -7.30
N PHE A 103 -9.44 8.24 -6.06
CA PHE A 103 -8.35 7.67 -5.29
C PHE A 103 -7.88 6.33 -5.89
N MET A 104 -8.80 5.47 -6.33
CA MET A 104 -8.47 4.22 -7.04
C MET A 104 -7.63 4.47 -8.30
N SER A 105 -8.03 5.41 -9.14
CA SER A 105 -7.31 5.71 -10.38
C SER A 105 -5.90 6.25 -10.12
N GLY A 106 -5.75 7.12 -9.13
CA GLY A 106 -4.45 7.67 -8.72
C GLY A 106 -3.51 6.59 -8.19
N GLN A 107 -3.98 5.74 -7.28
CA GLN A 107 -3.16 4.64 -6.73
C GLN A 107 -2.87 3.56 -7.77
N GLY A 108 -3.83 3.20 -8.62
CA GLY A 108 -3.63 2.22 -9.69
C GLY A 108 -2.58 2.64 -10.70
N LEU A 109 -2.65 3.89 -11.19
CA LEU A 109 -1.63 4.46 -12.07
C LEU A 109 -0.27 4.53 -11.37
N GLY A 110 -0.25 4.96 -10.11
CA GLY A 110 0.96 5.02 -9.30
C GLY A 110 1.63 3.66 -9.18
N LEU A 111 0.88 2.60 -8.83
CA LEU A 111 1.39 1.23 -8.73
C LEU A 111 2.02 0.74 -10.04
N PHE A 112 1.38 1.01 -11.18
CA PHE A 112 1.95 0.67 -12.49
C PHE A 112 3.31 1.34 -12.69
N ILE A 113 3.42 2.63 -12.38
CA ILE A 113 4.66 3.39 -12.50
C ILE A 113 5.73 2.86 -11.52
N TYR A 114 5.37 2.56 -10.27
CA TYR A 114 6.33 2.06 -9.27
C TYR A 114 6.88 0.68 -9.63
N LEU A 115 6.05 -0.24 -10.11
CA LEU A 115 6.47 -1.56 -10.57
C LEU A 115 7.42 -1.45 -11.76
N ARG A 116 7.09 -0.59 -12.73
CA ARG A 116 7.96 -0.34 -13.89
C ARG A 116 9.32 0.21 -13.47
N ASN A 117 9.35 1.21 -12.59
CA ASN A 117 10.60 1.80 -12.13
C ASN A 117 11.42 0.81 -11.30
N LEU A 118 10.80 0.02 -10.43
CA LEU A 118 11.49 -1.03 -9.68
C LEU A 118 12.13 -2.06 -10.62
N TYR A 119 11.43 -2.47 -11.67
CA TYR A 119 11.97 -3.37 -12.69
C TYR A 119 13.26 -2.81 -13.32
N PHE A 120 13.26 -1.55 -13.74
CA PHE A 120 14.43 -0.92 -14.36
C PHE A 120 15.59 -0.75 -13.37
N VAL A 121 15.33 -0.33 -12.15
CA VAL A 121 16.35 -0.18 -11.11
C VAL A 121 17.01 -1.50 -10.78
N ARG A 122 16.23 -2.59 -10.70
CA ARG A 122 16.80 -3.93 -10.47
C ARG A 122 17.61 -4.43 -11.65
N ARG A 123 17.14 -4.18 -12.87
CA ARG A 123 17.85 -4.59 -14.09
C ARG A 123 19.19 -3.87 -14.23
N SER A 124 19.26 -2.56 -14.01
CA SER A 124 20.52 -1.82 -14.08
C SER A 124 21.53 -2.27 -13.03
N ARG A 125 21.11 -2.63 -11.83
CA ARG A 125 22.01 -3.19 -10.80
C ARG A 125 22.57 -4.56 -11.20
N ALA A 126 21.77 -5.40 -11.84
CA ALA A 126 22.24 -6.72 -12.30
C ALA A 126 23.34 -6.58 -13.36
N PHE A 127 23.26 -5.61 -14.26
CA PHE A 127 24.32 -5.34 -15.25
C PHE A 127 25.62 -4.88 -14.61
N THR A 128 25.56 -3.99 -13.61
CA THR A 128 26.76 -3.45 -12.94
C THR A 128 27.51 -4.53 -12.16
N VAL A 129 26.82 -5.54 -11.62
CA VAL A 129 27.46 -6.67 -10.92
C VAL A 129 28.13 -7.63 -11.90
N SER A 130 27.58 -7.82 -13.10
CA SER A 130 28.16 -8.75 -14.09
C SER A 130 29.38 -8.19 -14.83
N GLU A 131 29.61 -6.88 -14.81
CA GLU A 131 30.79 -6.24 -15.40
C GLU A 131 31.97 -6.10 -14.40
N GLY A 132 31.76 -6.43 -13.13
CA GLY A 132 32.74 -6.32 -12.06
C GLY A 132 33.48 -7.64 -11.68
N ASP A 133 33.08 -8.76 -12.33
CA ASP A 133 33.75 -10.06 -12.23
C ASP A 133 34.61 -10.34 -13.48
#